data_cb51cb08f1914a01869181109164f31b
#
_entry.id   cb51cb08f1914a01869181109164f31b
#
_cell.length_a   1.000
_cell.length_b   1.000
_cell.length_c   1.000
_cell.angle_alpha   90.00
_cell.angle_beta   90.00
_cell.angle_gamma   90.00
#
_symmetry.space_group_name_H-M   'P 1'
#
loop_
_entity.id
_entity.type
_entity.pdbx_description
1 polymer ?
#
loop_
_entity_poly.entity_id
_entity_poly.type
_entity_poly.pdbx_seq_one_letter_code
_entity_poly.pdbx_strand_id
1 'polypeptide(L)'
;MKKKNIINSILQNTRMPEGFFGRIILRGMNKGHASLSRWGLSQIEWKSDWTILDIGCGGGANLKRMADFCPQGKIYGIDISSESVKFARKEIKKLLNTRCFISQGNVMNLPYEKGTFDLITAFETVYFWGNLQKTFNEVHRVLKNGGLFHIC
;
A
#
# COMPACT_ATOMS: atom_id res chain seq x y z
N MET A 1 5.28 -3.99 -34.80
CA MET A 1 6.07 -3.37 -33.72
C MET A 1 5.29 -2.42 -32.79
N LYS A 2 4.30 -1.60 -33.25
CA LYS A 2 3.58 -0.63 -32.40
C LYS A 2 2.68 -1.23 -31.29
N LYS A 3 2.02 -2.38 -31.50
CA LYS A 3 1.15 -3.02 -30.48
C LYS A 3 1.91 -3.52 -29.22
N LYS A 4 3.13 -4.04 -29.39
CA LYS A 4 3.95 -4.54 -28.28
C LYS A 4 4.41 -3.43 -27.32
N ASN A 5 4.62 -2.21 -27.84
CA ASN A 5 5.00 -1.05 -27.04
C ASN A 5 3.83 -0.48 -26.21
N ILE A 6 2.59 -0.56 -26.72
CA ILE A 6 1.39 -0.07 -26.03
C ILE A 6 1.07 -1.00 -24.85
N ILE A 7 1.13 -2.32 -25.05
CA ILE A 7 0.88 -3.31 -23.99
C ILE A 7 1.94 -3.18 -22.87
N ASN A 8 3.21 -3.04 -23.22
CA ASN A 8 4.28 -2.83 -22.22
C ASN A 8 4.12 -1.49 -21.49
N SER A 9 3.67 -0.44 -22.15
CA SER A 9 3.37 0.85 -21.52
C SER A 9 2.19 0.74 -20.55
N ILE A 10 1.15 -0.01 -20.88
CA ILE A 10 0.00 -0.27 -20.00
C ILE A 10 0.45 -1.09 -18.79
N LEU A 11 1.25 -2.15 -18.97
CA LEU A 11 1.77 -2.97 -17.89
C LEU A 11 2.72 -2.19 -16.97
N GLN A 12 3.55 -1.30 -17.51
CA GLN A 12 4.39 -0.41 -16.69
C GLN A 12 3.55 0.62 -15.92
N ASN A 13 2.47 1.13 -16.51
CA ASN A 13 1.55 2.04 -15.83
C ASN A 13 0.74 1.38 -14.70
N THR A 14 0.54 0.06 -14.72
CA THR A 14 -0.04 -0.64 -13.56
C THR A 14 0.95 -0.78 -12.42
N ARG A 15 2.24 -0.93 -12.72
CA ARG A 15 3.32 -0.99 -11.71
C ARG A 15 3.68 0.39 -11.14
N MET A 16 3.76 1.41 -12.00
CA MET A 16 4.08 2.80 -11.64
C MET A 16 3.16 3.74 -12.40
N PRO A 17 1.95 3.99 -11.90
CA PRO A 17 1.01 4.89 -12.56
C PRO A 17 1.56 6.30 -12.68
N GLU A 18 1.61 6.84 -13.92
CA GLU A 18 2.11 8.18 -14.21
C GLU A 18 1.09 9.01 -14.98
N GLY A 19 1.06 10.31 -14.70
CA GLY A 19 0.26 11.29 -15.42
C GLY A 19 -1.25 11.08 -15.36
N PHE A 20 -1.98 11.61 -16.37
CA PHE A 20 -3.44 11.55 -16.44
C PHE A 20 -3.97 10.12 -16.56
N PHE A 21 -3.36 9.28 -17.38
CA PHE A 21 -3.72 7.87 -17.54
C PHE A 21 -3.47 7.06 -16.26
N GLY A 22 -2.39 7.37 -15.54
CA GLY A 22 -2.11 6.75 -14.24
C GLY A 22 -3.25 6.97 -13.24
N ARG A 23 -3.85 8.16 -13.19
CA ARG A 23 -5.00 8.45 -12.32
C ARG A 23 -6.26 7.68 -12.69
N ILE A 24 -6.51 7.44 -13.98
CA ILE A 24 -7.64 6.61 -14.45
C ILE A 24 -7.41 5.15 -14.03
N ILE A 25 -6.18 4.65 -14.20
CA ILE A 25 -5.78 3.29 -13.78
C ILE A 25 -5.95 3.13 -12.26
N LEU A 26 -5.48 4.07 -11.44
CA LEU A 26 -5.65 4.02 -9.97
C LEU A 26 -7.12 3.96 -9.55
N ARG A 27 -8.00 4.73 -10.20
CA ARG A 27 -9.46 4.65 -9.94
C ARG A 27 -10.04 3.30 -10.34
N GLY A 28 -9.61 2.74 -11.46
CA GLY A 28 -10.01 1.42 -11.93
C GLY A 28 -9.53 0.32 -10.99
N MET A 29 -8.29 0.37 -10.56
CA MET A 29 -7.70 -0.56 -9.59
C MET A 29 -8.43 -0.51 -8.24
N ASN A 30 -8.70 0.66 -7.71
CA ASN A 30 -9.45 0.83 -6.45
C ASN A 30 -10.85 0.19 -6.50
N LYS A 31 -11.51 0.19 -7.67
CA LYS A 31 -12.82 -0.47 -7.87
C LYS A 31 -12.67 -1.96 -8.13
N GLY A 32 -11.76 -2.36 -9.01
CA GLY A 32 -11.55 -3.75 -9.42
C GLY A 32 -11.08 -4.65 -8.28
N HIS A 33 -10.21 -4.14 -7.42
CA HIS A 33 -9.66 -4.91 -6.29
C HIS A 33 -10.46 -4.75 -4.99
N ALA A 34 -11.57 -4.03 -5.01
CA ALA A 34 -12.35 -3.73 -3.79
C ALA A 34 -12.94 -4.97 -3.13
N SER A 35 -13.35 -5.99 -3.89
CA SER A 35 -13.87 -7.25 -3.35
C SER A 35 -12.76 -8.07 -2.69
N LEU A 36 -11.63 -8.23 -3.38
CA LEU A 36 -10.45 -8.94 -2.87
C LEU A 36 -9.92 -8.24 -1.62
N SER A 37 -9.77 -6.92 -1.65
CA SER A 37 -9.32 -6.14 -0.49
C SER A 37 -10.25 -6.29 0.71
N ARG A 38 -11.57 -6.23 0.51
CA ARG A 38 -12.54 -6.44 1.60
C ARG A 38 -12.44 -7.84 2.17
N TRP A 39 -12.33 -8.85 1.31
CA TRP A 39 -12.15 -10.23 1.76
C TRP A 39 -10.84 -10.39 2.54
N GLY A 40 -9.70 -9.93 2.02
CA GLY A 40 -8.42 -10.01 2.71
C GLY A 40 -8.44 -9.30 4.06
N LEU A 41 -9.00 -8.08 4.12
CA LEU A 41 -9.13 -7.34 5.38
C LEU A 41 -10.07 -8.04 6.38
N SER A 42 -11.07 -8.82 5.93
CA SER A 42 -11.96 -9.59 6.81
C SER A 42 -11.30 -10.82 7.44
N GLN A 43 -10.12 -11.23 6.97
CA GLN A 43 -9.33 -12.34 7.56
C GLN A 43 -8.47 -11.90 8.74
N ILE A 44 -8.44 -10.61 9.07
CA ILE A 44 -7.59 -10.04 10.11
C ILE A 44 -8.42 -9.84 11.38
N GLU A 45 -7.90 -10.31 12.52
CA GLU A 45 -8.45 -9.99 13.84
C GLU A 45 -7.91 -8.63 14.29
N TRP A 46 -8.70 -7.57 14.03
CA TRP A 46 -8.30 -6.18 14.23
C TRP A 46 -8.21 -5.79 15.70
N LYS A 47 -7.20 -4.96 16.02
CA LYS A 47 -7.13 -4.23 17.28
C LYS A 47 -7.24 -2.73 16.99
N SER A 48 -7.98 -2.01 17.82
CA SER A 48 -8.35 -0.62 17.58
C SER A 48 -7.18 0.38 17.57
N ASP A 49 -6.06 0.01 18.17
CA ASP A 49 -4.88 0.85 18.45
C ASP A 49 -3.63 0.49 17.64
N TRP A 50 -3.73 -0.45 16.71
CA TRP A 50 -2.58 -0.89 15.93
C TRP A 50 -1.93 0.21 15.10
N THR A 51 -0.61 0.14 15.02
CA THR A 51 0.20 0.89 14.05
C THR A 51 0.41 0.01 12.81
N ILE A 52 -0.10 0.44 11.67
CA ILE A 52 -0.21 -0.38 10.45
C ILE A 52 0.58 0.26 9.32
N LEU A 53 1.25 -0.56 8.51
CA LEU A 53 1.88 -0.16 7.24
C LEU A 53 1.23 -0.92 6.07
N ASP A 54 0.75 -0.19 5.07
CA ASP A 54 0.32 -0.73 3.77
C ASP A 54 1.41 -0.49 2.72
N ILE A 55 2.04 -1.56 2.23
CA ILE A 55 3.13 -1.50 1.25
C ILE A 55 2.54 -1.62 -0.15
N GLY A 56 2.84 -0.64 -1.01
CA GLY A 56 2.20 -0.50 -2.32
C GLY A 56 0.77 -0.01 -2.18
N CYS A 57 0.56 1.02 -1.34
CA CYS A 57 -0.78 1.49 -0.96
C CYS A 57 -1.60 2.07 -2.13
N GLY A 58 -0.99 2.27 -3.31
CA GLY A 58 -1.66 2.70 -4.52
C GLY A 58 -2.50 3.97 -4.32
N GLY A 59 -3.78 3.89 -4.67
CA GLY A 59 -4.72 5.01 -4.53
C GLY A 59 -5.28 5.22 -3.11
N GLY A 60 -4.80 4.49 -2.09
CA GLY A 60 -5.14 4.73 -0.69
C GLY A 60 -6.49 4.18 -0.22
N ALA A 61 -7.21 3.42 -1.05
CA ALA A 61 -8.52 2.89 -0.68
C ALA A 61 -8.48 1.97 0.55
N ASN A 62 -7.42 1.15 0.68
CA ASN A 62 -7.24 0.28 1.84
C ASN A 62 -6.83 1.05 3.08
N LEU A 63 -6.04 2.12 2.97
CA LEU A 63 -5.69 2.98 4.11
C LEU A 63 -6.94 3.52 4.82
N LYS A 64 -7.95 3.94 4.04
CA LYS A 64 -9.22 4.39 4.60
C LYS A 64 -9.95 3.27 5.33
N ARG A 65 -10.07 2.07 4.72
CA ARG A 65 -10.71 0.91 5.35
C ARG A 65 -10.01 0.49 6.64
N MET A 66 -8.67 0.44 6.63
CA MET A 66 -7.89 0.12 7.84
C MET A 66 -8.08 1.16 8.94
N ALA A 67 -8.19 2.44 8.59
CA ALA A 67 -8.46 3.50 9.55
C ALA A 67 -9.84 3.37 10.22
N ASP A 68 -10.82 2.80 9.51
CA ASP A 68 -12.15 2.50 10.07
C ASP A 68 -12.09 1.30 11.06
N PHE A 69 -11.26 0.29 10.77
CA PHE A 69 -11.02 -0.85 11.67
C PHE A 69 -10.19 -0.51 12.90
N CYS A 70 -9.29 0.47 12.79
CA CYS A 70 -8.38 0.87 13.86
C CYS A 70 -8.61 2.35 14.25
N PRO A 71 -9.72 2.67 14.92
CA PRO A 71 -10.10 4.08 15.20
C PRO A 71 -9.12 4.83 16.10
N GLN A 72 -8.32 4.14 16.90
CA GLN A 72 -7.29 4.70 17.79
C GLN A 72 -5.87 4.52 17.21
N GLY A 73 -5.72 3.77 16.13
CA GLY A 73 -4.46 3.42 15.52
C GLY A 73 -3.90 4.47 14.57
N LYS A 74 -2.69 4.20 14.08
CA LYS A 74 -2.01 4.98 13.04
C LYS A 74 -1.79 4.12 11.80
N ILE A 75 -2.14 4.66 10.65
CA ILE A 75 -2.05 3.97 9.36
C ILE A 75 -0.99 4.65 8.51
N TYR A 76 -0.02 3.88 8.07
CA TYR A 76 1.04 4.33 7.18
C TYR A 76 0.85 3.69 5.82
N GLY A 77 1.03 4.46 4.76
CA GLY A 77 1.08 3.98 3.39
C GLY A 77 2.41 4.33 2.75
N ILE A 78 2.99 3.40 2.01
CA ILE A 78 4.17 3.65 1.20
C ILE A 78 3.93 3.13 -0.21
N ASP A 79 4.33 3.91 -1.20
CA ASP A 79 4.26 3.53 -2.61
C ASP A 79 5.45 4.08 -3.37
N ILE A 80 5.92 3.36 -4.39
CA ILE A 80 7.04 3.79 -5.21
C ILE A 80 6.65 4.90 -6.18
N SER A 81 5.37 4.96 -6.58
CA SER A 81 4.83 5.95 -7.51
C SER A 81 4.44 7.25 -6.80
N SER A 82 5.05 8.36 -7.22
CA SER A 82 4.68 9.68 -6.72
C SER A 82 3.23 10.06 -7.05
N GLU A 83 2.68 9.58 -8.17
CA GLU A 83 1.28 9.81 -8.55
C GLU A 83 0.31 9.03 -7.64
N SER A 84 0.65 7.78 -7.30
CA SER A 84 -0.09 7.00 -6.29
C SER A 84 -0.14 7.74 -4.96
N VAL A 85 1.00 8.22 -4.49
CA VAL A 85 1.11 8.99 -3.23
C VAL A 85 0.27 10.27 -3.28
N LYS A 86 0.34 11.03 -4.35
CA LYS A 86 -0.48 12.25 -4.53
C LYS A 86 -1.97 11.93 -4.56
N PHE A 87 -2.35 10.86 -5.24
CA PHE A 87 -3.75 10.43 -5.32
C PHE A 87 -4.26 9.97 -3.96
N ALA A 88 -3.52 9.08 -3.28
CA ALA A 88 -3.88 8.57 -1.97
C ALA A 88 -4.04 9.69 -0.92
N ARG A 89 -3.14 10.68 -0.91
CA ARG A 89 -3.25 11.85 -0.03
C ARG A 89 -4.55 12.64 -0.22
N LYS A 90 -5.08 12.72 -1.45
CA LYS A 90 -6.37 13.35 -1.73
C LYS A 90 -7.53 12.51 -1.21
N GLU A 91 -7.47 11.19 -1.40
CA GLU A 91 -8.52 10.26 -0.96
C GLU A 91 -8.69 10.24 0.57
N ILE A 92 -7.59 10.34 1.31
CA ILE A 92 -7.61 10.31 2.78
C ILE A 92 -7.45 11.69 3.42
N LYS A 93 -7.72 12.76 2.70
CA LYS A 93 -7.48 14.16 3.12
C LYS A 93 -7.90 14.46 4.57
N LYS A 94 -9.04 13.91 5.02
CA LYS A 94 -9.57 14.13 6.37
C LYS A 94 -8.74 13.46 7.48
N LEU A 95 -7.97 12.43 7.16
CA LEU A 95 -7.16 11.64 8.09
C LEU A 95 -5.66 11.92 7.92
N LEU A 96 -5.30 12.66 6.87
CA LEU A 96 -3.91 12.92 6.51
C LEU A 96 -3.19 13.71 7.62
N ASN A 97 -1.99 13.26 7.98
CA ASN A 97 -1.13 13.82 9.02
C ASN A 97 -1.72 13.86 10.46
N THR A 98 -2.89 13.27 10.65
CA THR A 98 -3.46 13.07 11.99
C THR A 98 -3.38 11.60 12.38
N ARG A 99 -3.97 10.73 11.58
CA ARG A 99 -3.98 9.27 11.77
C ARG A 99 -3.41 8.48 10.59
N CYS A 100 -3.40 9.08 9.40
CA CYS A 100 -2.83 8.46 8.19
C CYS A 100 -1.64 9.26 7.68
N PHE A 101 -0.55 8.54 7.38
CA PHE A 101 0.71 9.10 6.92
C PHE A 101 1.11 8.39 5.62
N ILE A 102 1.36 9.14 4.55
CA ILE A 102 1.72 8.55 3.26
C ILE A 102 3.05 9.11 2.79
N SER A 103 3.96 8.21 2.41
CA SER A 103 5.28 8.54 1.87
C SER A 103 5.52 7.87 0.53
N GLN A 104 6.36 8.49 -0.30
CA GLN A 104 6.95 7.80 -1.43
C GLN A 104 8.19 7.04 -0.95
N GLY A 105 8.33 5.78 -1.40
CA GLY A 105 9.50 4.99 -1.02
C GLY A 105 9.51 3.60 -1.63
N ASN A 106 10.63 2.91 -1.42
CA ASN A 106 10.85 1.55 -1.90
C ASN A 106 10.85 0.58 -0.73
N VAL A 107 10.11 -0.51 -0.87
CA VAL A 107 10.01 -1.57 0.15
C VAL A 107 11.36 -2.21 0.50
N MET A 108 12.33 -2.17 -0.40
CA MET A 108 13.71 -2.67 -0.13
C MET A 108 14.53 -1.77 0.81
N ASN A 109 14.00 -0.61 1.20
CA ASN A 109 14.62 0.34 2.13
C ASN A 109 13.52 1.18 2.77
N LEU A 110 12.86 0.61 3.78
CA LEU A 110 11.73 1.25 4.46
C LEU A 110 12.24 2.33 5.44
N PRO A 111 11.73 3.57 5.36
CA PRO A 111 12.20 4.69 6.19
C PRO A 111 11.57 4.67 7.59
N TYR A 112 11.51 3.49 8.20
CA TYR A 112 10.92 3.29 9.53
C TYR A 112 11.89 2.55 10.45
N GLU A 113 11.77 2.77 11.73
CA GLU A 113 12.56 2.08 12.75
C GLU A 113 12.18 0.60 12.90
N LYS A 114 13.11 -0.17 13.45
CA LYS A 114 12.87 -1.58 13.77
C LYS A 114 11.68 -1.71 14.73
N GLY A 115 10.81 -2.69 14.47
CA GLY A 115 9.71 -3.02 15.37
C GLY A 115 8.67 -1.90 15.51
N THR A 116 8.38 -1.18 14.44
CA THR A 116 7.41 -0.07 14.45
C THR A 116 5.96 -0.55 14.32
N PHE A 117 5.71 -1.56 13.48
CA PHE A 117 4.36 -1.91 13.05
C PHE A 117 3.82 -3.18 13.71
N ASP A 118 2.56 -3.12 14.14
CA ASP A 118 1.81 -4.29 14.63
C ASP A 118 1.32 -5.15 13.47
N LEU A 119 0.91 -4.50 12.37
CA LEU A 119 0.45 -5.13 11.14
C LEU A 119 1.12 -4.48 9.94
N ILE A 120 1.58 -5.31 9.02
CA ILE A 120 2.00 -4.88 7.68
C ILE A 120 1.11 -5.59 6.66
N THR A 121 0.63 -4.86 5.67
CA THR A 121 -0.20 -5.40 4.58
C THR A 121 0.46 -5.17 3.23
N ALA A 122 0.20 -6.09 2.29
CA ALA A 122 0.62 -6.00 0.89
C ALA A 122 -0.48 -6.57 0.00
N PHE A 123 -1.29 -5.70 -0.60
CA PHE A 123 -2.40 -6.09 -1.47
C PHE A 123 -1.99 -5.94 -2.93
N GLU A 124 -1.96 -7.06 -3.70
CA GLU A 124 -1.69 -7.07 -5.14
C GLU A 124 -0.37 -6.36 -5.52
N THR A 125 0.68 -6.45 -4.70
CA THR A 125 1.92 -5.70 -4.91
C THR A 125 3.20 -6.55 -4.84
N VAL A 126 3.20 -7.68 -4.11
CA VAL A 126 4.41 -8.50 -3.85
C VAL A 126 5.11 -8.96 -5.13
N TYR A 127 4.37 -9.27 -6.18
CA TYR A 127 4.92 -9.70 -7.47
C TYR A 127 5.64 -8.59 -8.26
N PHE A 128 5.54 -7.33 -7.83
CA PHE A 128 6.32 -6.22 -8.38
C PHE A 128 7.62 -5.96 -7.62
N TRP A 129 7.83 -6.61 -6.48
CA TRP A 129 9.01 -6.40 -5.67
C TRP A 129 10.23 -7.05 -6.33
N GLY A 130 11.34 -6.35 -6.33
CA GLY A 130 12.56 -6.81 -7.01
C GLY A 130 13.24 -7.95 -6.28
N ASN A 131 14.08 -7.64 -5.29
CA ASN A 131 14.78 -8.64 -4.49
C ASN A 131 13.92 -9.04 -3.29
N LEU A 132 13.22 -10.17 -3.39
CA LEU A 132 12.31 -10.64 -2.35
C LEU A 132 13.01 -10.88 -1.01
N GLN A 133 14.22 -11.47 -1.00
CA GLN A 133 14.98 -11.69 0.22
C GLN A 133 15.24 -10.38 0.97
N LYS A 134 15.75 -9.38 0.25
CA LYS A 134 16.00 -8.04 0.83
C LYS A 134 14.71 -7.40 1.32
N THR A 135 13.64 -7.53 0.55
CA THR A 135 12.33 -6.97 0.88
C THR A 135 11.73 -7.59 2.13
N PHE A 136 11.72 -8.93 2.21
CA PHE A 136 11.21 -9.61 3.40
C PHE A 136 12.06 -9.33 4.65
N ASN A 137 13.37 -9.15 4.51
CA ASN A 137 14.23 -8.71 5.61
C ASN A 137 13.84 -7.32 6.12
N GLU A 138 13.53 -6.38 5.22
CA GLU A 138 13.05 -5.04 5.60
C GLU A 138 11.66 -5.08 6.26
N VAL A 139 10.73 -5.86 5.71
CA VAL A 139 9.41 -6.09 6.32
C VAL A 139 9.58 -6.66 7.73
N HIS A 140 10.38 -7.71 7.88
CA HIS A 140 10.69 -8.31 9.19
C HIS A 140 11.33 -7.31 10.16
N ARG A 141 12.25 -6.47 9.67
CA ARG A 141 12.94 -5.47 10.50
C ARG A 141 11.96 -4.47 11.11
N VAL A 142 11.01 -3.96 10.33
CA VAL A 142 10.07 -2.93 10.80
C VAL A 142 8.83 -3.50 11.49
N LEU A 143 8.58 -4.79 11.38
CA LEU A 143 7.50 -5.49 12.08
C LEU A 143 7.89 -5.72 13.55
N LYS A 144 6.96 -5.51 14.47
CA LYS A 144 7.13 -5.85 15.90
C LYS A 144 7.26 -7.35 16.09
N ASN A 145 7.90 -7.76 17.19
CA ASN A 145 7.86 -9.15 17.62
C ASN A 145 6.39 -9.57 17.87
N GLY A 146 5.96 -10.67 17.24
CA GLY A 146 4.57 -11.11 17.29
C GLY A 146 3.61 -10.29 16.41
N GLY A 147 4.13 -9.35 15.62
CA GLY A 147 3.36 -8.62 14.61
C GLY A 147 2.95 -9.51 13.44
N LEU A 148 1.96 -9.07 12.68
CA LEU A 148 1.38 -9.81 11.56
C LEU A 148 1.81 -9.20 10.22
N PHE A 149 2.23 -10.05 9.27
CA PHE A 149 2.39 -9.66 7.87
C PHE A 149 1.32 -10.35 7.01
N HIS A 150 0.41 -9.57 6.45
CA HIS A 150 -0.71 -10.04 5.64
C HIS A 150 -0.50 -9.73 4.16
N ILE A 151 -0.47 -10.78 3.34
CA ILE A 151 -0.33 -10.69 1.87
C ILE A 151 -1.63 -11.16 1.23
N CYS A 152 -2.12 -10.40 0.26
CA CYS A 152 -3.32 -10.72 -0.49
C CYS A 152 -3.14 -10.41 -1.98
#